data_86982ee27b49842a836d829e6e93f6a7
#
_entry.id   86982ee27b49842a836d829e6e93f6a7
#
_cell.length_a   1.000
_cell.length_b   1.000
_cell.length_c   1.000
_cell.angle_alpha   90.00
_cell.angle_beta   90.00
_cell.angle_gamma   90.00
#
_symmetry.space_group_name_H-M   'P 1'
#
loop_
_entity.id
_entity.type
_entity.pdbx_description
1 polymer ?
#
loop_
_entity_poly.entity_id
_entity_poly.type
_entity_poly.pdbx_seq_one_letter_code
_entity_poly.pdbx_strand_id
1 'polypeptide(L)'
;MASTGTHSESDFWLIDSGASFHMTPHREWFSEYEKYNGNVFLGDDSPKKIMGRGRVKLLLNDGRIRTLPGVLHIPGLARNLISVSKMADVGVKTIFEKDRCKMIQGEMVLMRGV
;
A
#
# COMPACT_ATOMS: atom_id res chain seq x y z
N MET A 1 3.55 5.43 -8.79
CA MET A 1 2.46 5.38 -7.80
C MET A 1 1.18 4.88 -8.43
N ALA A 2 0.30 4.34 -7.62
CA ALA A 2 -1.05 3.92 -8.00
C ALA A 2 -2.06 4.73 -7.19
N SER A 3 -3.34 4.70 -7.58
CA SER A 3 -4.37 5.43 -6.84
C SER A 3 -5.63 4.59 -6.69
N THR A 4 -6.46 4.90 -5.70
CA THR A 4 -7.73 4.24 -5.43
C THR A 4 -8.94 5.15 -5.62
N GLY A 5 -8.75 6.40 -6.04
CA GLY A 5 -9.84 7.33 -6.16
C GLY A 5 -9.44 8.64 -6.78
N THR A 6 -9.79 9.74 -6.14
CA THR A 6 -9.49 11.09 -6.62
C THR A 6 -7.98 11.33 -6.70
N HIS A 7 -7.58 12.41 -7.35
CA HIS A 7 -6.18 12.66 -7.69
C HIS A 7 -5.44 13.56 -6.70
N SER A 8 -5.85 13.60 -5.43
CA SER A 8 -5.08 14.29 -4.41
C SER A 8 -3.86 13.46 -4.01
N GLU A 9 -2.83 14.10 -3.47
CA GLU A 9 -1.61 13.41 -3.02
C GLU A 9 -1.89 12.28 -2.03
N SER A 10 -2.87 12.48 -1.15
CA SER A 10 -3.25 11.48 -0.14
C SER A 10 -3.90 10.24 -0.72
N ASP A 11 -4.30 10.25 -2.00
CA ASP A 11 -4.93 9.11 -2.66
C ASP A 11 -3.94 8.19 -3.35
N PHE A 12 -2.69 8.61 -3.47
CA PHE A 12 -1.66 7.80 -4.12
C PHE A 12 -0.97 6.86 -3.14
N TRP A 13 -0.53 5.72 -3.66
CA TRP A 13 0.23 4.75 -2.91
C TRP A 13 1.72 4.92 -3.20
N LEU A 14 2.51 4.96 -2.13
CA LEU A 14 3.96 4.97 -2.24
C LEU A 14 4.47 3.55 -2.11
N ILE A 15 5.28 3.12 -3.09
CA ILE A 15 5.92 1.80 -3.05
C ILE A 15 7.12 1.89 -2.11
N ASP A 16 7.06 1.17 -1.00
CA ASP A 16 8.04 1.29 0.08
C ASP A 16 8.70 -0.05 0.39
N SER A 17 10.02 -0.12 0.12
CA SER A 17 10.80 -1.32 0.41
C SER A 17 11.04 -1.52 1.91
N GLY A 18 10.90 -0.47 2.71
CA GLY A 18 11.08 -0.53 4.16
C GLY A 18 9.82 -0.86 4.95
N ALA A 19 8.65 -0.86 4.29
CA ALA A 19 7.41 -1.16 4.97
C ALA A 19 7.19 -2.67 5.06
N SER A 20 6.85 -3.16 6.25
CA SER A 20 6.57 -4.58 6.47
C SER A 20 5.14 -4.97 6.11
N PHE A 21 4.23 -4.00 6.04
CA PHE A 21 2.82 -4.20 5.75
C PHE A 21 2.32 -3.09 4.84
N HIS A 22 1.28 -3.38 4.05
CA HIS A 22 0.53 -2.31 3.39
C HIS A 22 -0.19 -1.50 4.46
N MET A 23 -0.25 -0.19 4.29
CA MET A 23 -0.83 0.71 5.29
C MET A 23 -1.55 1.87 4.64
N THR A 24 -2.67 2.27 5.22
CA THR A 24 -3.42 3.45 4.75
C THR A 24 -4.13 4.13 5.91
N PRO A 25 -4.28 5.47 5.89
CA PRO A 25 -5.12 6.17 6.86
C PRO A 25 -6.61 6.18 6.49
N HIS A 26 -6.96 5.68 5.32
CA HIS A 26 -8.32 5.81 4.77
C HIS A 26 -9.21 4.63 5.14
N ARG A 27 -9.99 4.78 6.22
CA ARG A 27 -10.96 3.74 6.65
C ARG A 27 -11.97 3.40 5.55
N GLU A 28 -12.39 4.38 4.78
CA GLU A 28 -13.41 4.25 3.74
C GLU A 28 -12.96 3.43 2.53
N TRP A 29 -11.66 3.18 2.40
CA TRP A 29 -11.12 2.38 1.28
C TRP A 29 -11.23 0.87 1.50
N PHE A 30 -11.54 0.46 2.74
CA PHE A 30 -11.61 -0.97 3.07
C PHE A 30 -12.93 -1.58 2.59
N SER A 31 -12.82 -2.67 1.83
CA SER A 31 -13.97 -3.49 1.46
C SER A 31 -14.31 -4.53 2.51
N GLU A 32 -13.30 -4.98 3.25
CA GLU A 32 -13.43 -5.82 4.43
C GLU A 32 -12.55 -5.24 5.51
N TYR A 33 -13.04 -5.22 6.74
CA TYR A 33 -12.36 -4.55 7.84
C TYR A 33 -12.67 -5.24 9.17
N GLU A 34 -11.65 -5.43 9.97
CA GLU A 34 -11.82 -5.88 11.35
C GLU A 34 -10.99 -5.00 12.28
N LYS A 35 -11.46 -4.82 13.50
CA LYS A 35 -10.69 -4.09 14.50
C LYS A 35 -9.42 -4.86 14.82
N TYR A 36 -8.32 -4.15 14.92
CA TYR A 36 -7.03 -4.72 15.24
C TYR A 36 -6.22 -3.66 16.00
N ASN A 37 -5.72 -4.00 17.19
CA ASN A 37 -4.94 -3.08 18.00
C ASN A 37 -3.47 -3.42 17.94
N GLY A 38 -2.64 -2.41 17.80
CA GLY A 38 -1.21 -2.56 17.78
C GLY A 38 -0.53 -1.23 17.51
N ASN A 39 0.77 -1.28 17.41
CA ASN A 39 1.58 -0.11 17.08
C ASN A 39 2.61 -0.50 16.03
N VAL A 40 2.94 0.47 15.19
CA VAL A 40 3.99 0.31 14.18
C VAL A 40 4.94 1.51 14.29
N PHE A 41 6.22 1.25 14.09
CA PHE A 41 7.25 2.28 14.11
C PHE A 41 7.71 2.53 12.68
N LEU A 42 7.62 3.79 12.23
CA LEU A 42 7.88 4.18 10.84
C LEU A 42 8.98 5.22 10.76
N GLY A 43 10.22 4.76 10.89
CA GLY A 43 11.38 5.60 10.63
C GLY A 43 11.76 6.58 11.73
N ASP A 44 10.81 7.13 12.46
CA ASP A 44 11.06 7.92 13.66
C ASP A 44 10.73 7.09 14.89
N ASP A 45 11.02 7.60 16.08
CA ASP A 45 10.78 6.86 17.31
C ASP A 45 9.34 6.92 17.79
N SER A 46 8.46 7.60 17.05
CA SER A 46 7.06 7.72 17.43
C SER A 46 6.25 6.54 16.91
N PRO A 47 5.61 5.77 17.78
CA PRO A 47 4.72 4.72 17.33
C PRO A 47 3.46 5.30 16.71
N LYS A 48 2.96 4.66 15.67
CA LYS A 48 1.65 4.95 15.08
C LYS A 48 0.69 3.85 15.49
N LYS A 49 -0.50 4.26 15.91
CA LYS A 49 -1.50 3.31 16.37
C LYS A 49 -2.25 2.67 15.22
N ILE A 50 -2.32 1.34 15.25
CA ILE A 50 -3.12 0.56 14.32
C ILE A 50 -4.54 0.47 14.89
N MET A 51 -5.55 0.79 14.08
CA MET A 51 -6.95 0.74 14.47
C MET A 51 -7.69 -0.46 13.89
N GLY A 52 -7.20 -0.99 12.79
CA GLY A 52 -7.83 -2.12 12.15
C GLY A 52 -6.99 -2.66 11.02
N ARG A 53 -7.49 -3.71 10.38
CA ARG A 53 -6.86 -4.30 9.20
C ARG A 53 -7.93 -4.90 8.30
N GLY A 54 -7.59 -5.08 7.04
CA GLY A 54 -8.54 -5.65 6.11
C GLY A 54 -8.06 -5.60 4.68
N ARG A 55 -9.02 -5.57 3.76
CA ARG A 55 -8.77 -5.58 2.33
C ARG A 55 -9.09 -4.23 1.71
N VAL A 56 -8.22 -3.78 0.84
CA VAL A 56 -8.38 -2.52 0.11
C VAL A 56 -8.27 -2.81 -1.38
N LYS A 57 -9.17 -2.22 -2.16
CA LYS A 57 -9.12 -2.33 -3.62
C LYS A 57 -8.20 -1.27 -4.18
N LEU A 58 -7.27 -1.71 -5.02
CA LEU A 58 -6.26 -0.85 -5.65
C LEU A 58 -6.54 -0.78 -7.15
N LEU A 59 -6.66 0.44 -7.67
CA LEU A 59 -6.81 0.66 -9.10
C LEU A 59 -5.42 0.61 -9.77
N LEU A 60 -5.26 -0.31 -10.71
CA LEU A 60 -4.01 -0.47 -11.44
C LEU A 60 -3.93 0.47 -12.64
N ASN A 61 -2.73 0.61 -13.21
CA ASN A 61 -2.48 1.49 -14.33
C ASN A 61 -3.31 1.16 -15.58
N ASP A 62 -3.67 -0.11 -15.77
CA ASP A 62 -4.46 -0.56 -16.92
C ASP A 62 -5.97 -0.53 -16.68
N GLY A 63 -6.41 0.05 -15.56
CA GLY A 63 -7.82 0.15 -15.20
C GLY A 63 -8.38 -1.05 -14.44
N ARG A 64 -7.61 -2.12 -14.28
CA ARG A 64 -8.03 -3.27 -13.48
C ARG A 64 -7.94 -2.96 -12.01
N ILE A 65 -8.69 -3.74 -11.23
CA ILE A 65 -8.70 -3.61 -9.77
C ILE A 65 -8.04 -4.84 -9.16
N ARG A 66 -7.11 -4.61 -8.25
CA ARG A 66 -6.48 -5.66 -7.44
C ARG A 66 -6.83 -5.43 -5.98
N THR A 67 -7.21 -6.50 -5.30
CA THR A 67 -7.47 -6.43 -3.86
C THR A 67 -6.18 -6.71 -3.09
N LEU A 68 -5.81 -5.79 -2.20
CA LEU A 68 -4.67 -5.96 -1.31
C LEU A 68 -5.17 -6.52 0.03
N PRO A 69 -4.75 -7.74 0.42
CA PRO A 69 -5.09 -8.27 1.73
C PRO A 69 -4.13 -7.75 2.80
N GLY A 70 -4.54 -7.84 4.05
CA GLY A 70 -3.65 -7.53 5.17
C GLY A 70 -3.21 -6.08 5.27
N VAL A 71 -4.04 -5.16 4.79
CA VAL A 71 -3.73 -3.72 4.88
C VAL A 71 -4.04 -3.24 6.29
N LEU A 72 -3.10 -2.51 6.89
CA LEU A 72 -3.30 -1.93 8.21
C LEU A 72 -3.93 -0.54 8.09
N HIS A 73 -4.93 -0.29 8.93
CA HIS A 73 -5.56 1.02 9.06
C HIS A 73 -4.85 1.81 10.15
N ILE A 74 -4.18 2.88 9.75
CA ILE A 74 -3.38 3.72 10.64
C ILE A 74 -3.77 5.18 10.40
N PRO A 75 -4.74 5.73 11.13
CA PRO A 75 -5.26 7.08 10.87
C PRO A 75 -4.22 8.20 10.91
N GLY A 76 -3.16 8.01 11.70
CA GLY A 76 -2.10 9.01 11.83
C GLY A 76 -1.08 9.02 10.70
N LEU A 77 -1.25 8.16 9.70
CA LEU A 77 -0.30 8.02 8.60
C LEU A 77 -0.48 9.17 7.60
N ALA A 78 0.65 9.72 7.11
CA ALA A 78 0.62 10.79 6.12
C ALA A 78 0.42 10.28 4.69
N ARG A 79 0.76 9.02 4.43
CA ARG A 79 0.78 8.45 3.08
C ARG A 79 0.27 7.03 3.09
N ASN A 80 -0.19 6.55 1.93
CA ASN A 80 -0.52 5.15 1.72
C ASN A 80 0.73 4.41 1.30
N LEU A 81 1.02 3.29 1.94
CA LEU A 81 2.25 2.54 1.69
C LEU A 81 1.95 1.14 1.17
N ILE A 82 2.60 0.79 0.05
CA ILE A 82 2.59 -0.58 -0.46
C ILE A 82 3.91 -1.23 -0.05
N SER A 83 3.81 -2.35 0.66
CA SER A 83 4.95 -3.13 1.08
C SER A 83 5.48 -3.98 -0.07
N VAL A 84 6.74 -3.75 -0.43
CA VAL A 84 7.43 -4.55 -1.45
C VAL A 84 7.51 -6.02 -1.03
N SER A 85 7.80 -6.28 0.26
CA SER A 85 7.93 -7.66 0.76
C SER A 85 6.59 -8.41 0.74
N LYS A 86 5.48 -7.74 1.09
CA LYS A 86 4.16 -8.35 1.02
C LYS A 86 3.75 -8.65 -0.42
N MET A 87 4.10 -7.78 -1.35
CA MET A 87 3.85 -8.03 -2.77
C MET A 87 4.70 -9.18 -3.30
N ALA A 88 5.94 -9.29 -2.84
CA ALA A 88 6.81 -10.42 -3.20
C ALA A 88 6.22 -11.75 -2.73
N ASP A 89 5.61 -11.79 -1.56
CA ASP A 89 4.97 -12.99 -1.01
C ASP A 89 3.86 -13.54 -1.92
N VAL A 90 3.26 -12.70 -2.74
CA VAL A 90 2.20 -13.10 -3.68
C VAL A 90 2.68 -13.09 -5.14
N GLY A 91 3.99 -13.13 -5.34
CA GLY A 91 4.57 -13.27 -6.68
C GLY A 91 4.72 -11.98 -7.46
N VAL A 92 4.59 -10.83 -6.83
CA VAL A 92 4.78 -9.53 -7.48
C VAL A 92 6.20 -9.05 -7.23
N LYS A 93 6.93 -8.82 -8.29
CA LYS A 93 8.30 -8.34 -8.25
C LYS A 93 8.35 -6.83 -8.42
N THR A 94 9.17 -6.16 -7.62
CA THR A 94 9.41 -4.73 -7.75
C THR A 94 10.77 -4.49 -8.37
N ILE A 95 10.82 -3.69 -9.41
CA ILE A 95 12.07 -3.30 -10.08
C ILE A 95 12.28 -1.81 -9.81
N PHE A 96 13.42 -1.48 -9.21
CA PHE A 96 13.82 -0.11 -8.95
C PHE A 96 14.81 0.31 -10.04
N GLU A 97 14.47 1.40 -10.71
CA GLU A 97 15.33 2.04 -11.70
C GLU A 97 15.57 3.46 -11.23
N LYS A 98 16.73 3.96 -11.40
CA LYS A 98 17.21 5.32 -11.11
C LYS A 98 16.27 6.21 -10.26
N ASP A 99 15.21 6.76 -10.86
CA ASP A 99 14.21 7.62 -10.18
C ASP A 99 12.81 7.05 -10.20
N ARG A 100 12.62 5.80 -10.61
CA ARG A 100 11.29 5.17 -10.70
C ARG A 100 11.34 3.74 -10.25
N CYS A 101 10.16 3.20 -10.03
CA CYS A 101 10.01 1.78 -9.78
C CYS A 101 8.76 1.28 -10.50
N LYS A 102 8.71 -0.03 -10.69
CA LYS A 102 7.52 -0.68 -11.22
C LYS A 102 7.33 -2.02 -10.54
N MET A 103 6.08 -2.44 -10.42
CA MET A 103 5.72 -3.75 -9.91
C MET A 103 5.18 -4.59 -11.04
N ILE A 104 5.69 -5.80 -11.18
CA ILE A 104 5.33 -6.71 -12.27
C ILE A 104 4.94 -8.07 -11.71
N GLN A 105 4.04 -8.74 -12.43
CA GLN A 105 3.66 -10.12 -12.15
C GLN A 105 3.68 -10.87 -13.49
N GLY A 106 4.63 -11.83 -13.60
CA GLY A 106 4.91 -12.43 -14.90
C GLY A 106 5.42 -11.36 -15.87
N GLU A 107 4.75 -11.22 -17.00
CA GLU A 107 5.08 -10.19 -18.01
C GLU A 107 4.24 -8.92 -17.86
N MET A 108 3.37 -8.89 -16.86
CA MET A 108 2.40 -7.82 -16.68
C MET A 108 2.90 -6.76 -15.71
N VAL A 109 2.91 -5.51 -16.14
CA VAL A 109 3.22 -4.37 -15.27
C VAL A 109 1.94 -3.98 -14.53
N LEU A 110 1.92 -4.16 -13.20
CA LEU A 110 0.75 -3.87 -12.37
C LEU A 110 0.69 -2.39 -12.00
N MET A 111 1.82 -1.80 -11.67
CA MET A 111 1.87 -0.39 -11.30
C MET A 111 3.29 0.16 -11.46
N ARG A 112 3.36 1.49 -11.56
CA ARG A 112 4.62 2.23 -11.65
C ARG A 112 4.65 3.27 -10.54
N GLY A 113 5.84 3.62 -10.10
CA GLY A 113 6.02 4.61 -9.06
C GLY A 113 7.34 5.35 -9.18
N VAL A 114 7.55 6.23 -8.26
CA VAL A 114 8.77 7.05 -8.19
C VAL A 114 9.42 6.85 -6.85
#